data_8175e58a945741307b4d4b4da8110218
#
_entry.id   8175e58a945741307b4d4b4da8110218
#
_cell.length_a   1.000
_cell.length_b   1.000
_cell.length_c   1.000
_cell.angle_alpha   90.00
_cell.angle_beta   90.00
_cell.angle_gamma   90.00
#
_symmetry.space_group_name_H-M   'P 1'
#
loop_
_entity.id
_entity.type
_entity.pdbx_description
1 polymer ?
#
loop_
_entity_poly.entity_id
_entity_poly.type
_entity_poly.pdbx_seq_one_letter_code
_entity_poly.pdbx_strand_id
1 'polypeptide(L)'
;AEFLLEKGYEVHGIKRRSSSLNTQRIDHIYQDPQSEKQKFILHYGDLTDASNLTRIISSIKPDEIYNLGAQSHVAVSFEAPEYTADVDALGTLRLLEAIRFLGLENKTKFYQASTSELYGLVQETPQKETTPFYPRSPYGVAKLYAYWITINYRESYGIYACNGILFNHESCRRGETFVTRKITRGLSNIAQGMDKCLFMGNMNALRDWGHAKDYVRMQWLMLQQKKPFDYVIATGQQYSVRQFIELSAKQLGIFLEFQGNNEHEQAIVTRIEGDNAPALKEGDVIVKVDKRYYRPAEVESLIGDATNAKNKLGWVPEISIEDMIKEMVSADLNKAKSYKLLKDHGYQDNLISED
;
A
#
# COMPACT_ATOMS: atom_id res chain seq x y z
N ALA A 1 -0.44 2.25 -13.01
CA ALA A 1 -0.15 2.01 -14.44
C ALA A 1 -1.41 1.56 -15.20
N GLU A 2 -2.03 0.43 -14.87
CA GLU A 2 -3.19 -0.13 -15.58
C GLU A 2 -4.28 0.89 -15.81
N PHE A 3 -4.74 1.56 -14.76
CA PHE A 3 -5.79 2.58 -14.84
C PHE A 3 -5.47 3.70 -15.84
N LEU A 4 -4.22 4.15 -15.92
CA LEU A 4 -3.79 5.16 -16.88
C LEU A 4 -3.69 4.59 -18.31
N LEU A 5 -3.23 3.35 -18.46
CA LEU A 5 -3.21 2.65 -19.74
C LEU A 5 -4.61 2.45 -20.30
N GLU A 6 -5.59 2.06 -19.46
CA GLU A 6 -7.00 1.93 -19.82
C GLU A 6 -7.60 3.26 -20.29
N LYS A 7 -7.12 4.39 -19.75
CA LYS A 7 -7.49 5.75 -20.18
C LYS A 7 -6.76 6.23 -21.43
N GLY A 8 -5.84 5.42 -21.97
CA GLY A 8 -5.12 5.75 -23.21
C GLY A 8 -3.83 6.53 -23.01
N TYR A 9 -3.36 6.75 -21.77
CA TYR A 9 -2.08 7.40 -21.50
C TYR A 9 -0.89 6.57 -22.03
N GLU A 10 0.18 7.26 -22.37
CA GLU A 10 1.51 6.70 -22.41
C GLU A 10 2.09 6.76 -20.99
N VAL A 11 2.45 5.61 -20.42
CA VAL A 11 2.84 5.48 -19.03
C VAL A 11 4.30 5.13 -18.90
N HIS A 12 5.07 6.00 -18.25
CA HIS A 12 6.48 5.79 -17.94
C HIS A 12 6.61 5.40 -16.47
N GLY A 13 7.09 4.20 -16.21
CA GLY A 13 7.37 3.70 -14.86
C GLY A 13 8.85 3.76 -14.50
N ILE A 14 9.17 4.17 -13.28
CA ILE A 14 10.54 4.07 -12.74
C ILE A 14 10.62 2.83 -11.87
N LYS A 15 11.63 1.99 -12.13
CA LYS A 15 11.96 0.82 -11.31
C LYS A 15 13.42 0.87 -10.87
N ARG A 16 13.69 0.46 -9.63
CA ARG A 16 15.06 0.35 -9.14
C ARG A 16 15.80 -0.79 -9.83
N ARG A 17 17.08 -0.62 -10.04
CA ARG A 17 17.96 -1.72 -10.45
C ARG A 17 18.16 -2.67 -9.27
N SER A 18 17.83 -3.93 -9.47
CA SER A 18 18.03 -5.01 -8.49
C SER A 18 18.69 -6.19 -9.18
N SER A 19 19.44 -6.99 -8.42
CA SER A 19 20.01 -8.26 -8.91
C SER A 19 18.93 -9.34 -9.06
N SER A 20 17.83 -9.24 -8.30
CA SER A 20 16.64 -10.09 -8.45
C SER A 20 15.53 -9.37 -9.21
N LEU A 21 14.61 -10.12 -9.79
CA LEU A 21 13.42 -9.56 -10.44
C LEU A 21 12.51 -8.92 -9.41
N ASN A 22 12.11 -7.66 -9.64
CA ASN A 22 11.23 -6.89 -8.78
C ASN A 22 10.01 -6.32 -9.53
N THR A 23 9.64 -6.93 -10.66
CA THR A 23 8.58 -6.46 -11.57
C THR A 23 7.32 -7.30 -11.55
N GLN A 24 7.21 -8.32 -10.72
CA GLN A 24 6.10 -9.28 -10.68
C GLN A 24 4.70 -8.64 -10.67
N ARG A 25 4.56 -7.43 -10.07
CA ARG A 25 3.28 -6.70 -10.01
C ARG A 25 2.90 -6.00 -11.31
N ILE A 26 3.81 -5.93 -12.27
CA ILE A 26 3.64 -5.23 -13.56
C ILE A 26 3.99 -6.11 -14.77
N ASP A 27 4.44 -7.37 -14.56
CA ASP A 27 4.84 -8.26 -15.66
C ASP A 27 3.67 -8.53 -16.61
N HIS A 28 2.45 -8.62 -16.11
CA HIS A 28 1.24 -8.86 -16.92
C HIS A 28 0.86 -7.68 -17.85
N ILE A 29 1.39 -6.48 -17.61
CA ILE A 29 1.22 -5.31 -18.48
C ILE A 29 2.51 -4.94 -19.22
N TYR A 30 3.56 -5.75 -19.09
CA TYR A 30 4.83 -5.55 -19.80
C TYR A 30 4.60 -5.58 -21.30
N GLN A 31 5.23 -4.66 -22.00
CA GLN A 31 5.20 -4.58 -23.45
C GLN A 31 6.64 -4.67 -23.99
N ASP A 32 6.82 -5.42 -25.07
CA ASP A 32 8.12 -5.55 -25.70
C ASP A 32 8.62 -4.17 -26.19
N PRO A 33 9.83 -3.74 -25.82
CA PRO A 33 10.41 -2.48 -26.28
C PRO A 33 10.51 -2.33 -27.81
N GLN A 34 10.46 -3.45 -28.54
CA GLN A 34 10.46 -3.45 -30.01
C GLN A 34 9.07 -3.23 -30.61
N SER A 35 8.03 -3.20 -29.80
CA SER A 35 6.67 -2.94 -30.29
C SER A 35 6.48 -1.46 -30.64
N GLU A 36 6.08 -1.19 -31.90
CA GLU A 36 5.80 0.17 -32.38
C GLU A 36 4.65 0.88 -31.62
N LYS A 37 3.84 0.13 -30.86
CA LYS A 37 2.68 0.64 -30.13
C LYS A 37 2.84 0.58 -28.60
N GLN A 38 4.09 0.53 -28.12
CA GLN A 38 4.36 0.48 -26.70
C GLN A 38 3.81 1.74 -26.00
N LYS A 39 2.93 1.53 -25.03
CA LYS A 39 2.38 2.58 -24.16
C LYS A 39 2.85 2.48 -22.71
N PHE A 40 3.53 1.40 -22.34
CA PHE A 40 4.09 1.21 -21.02
C PHE A 40 5.62 1.04 -21.13
N ILE A 41 6.34 2.05 -20.66
CA ILE A 41 7.79 2.16 -20.78
C ILE A 41 8.41 2.18 -19.40
N LEU A 42 9.39 1.31 -19.14
CA LEU A 42 10.08 1.21 -17.86
C LEU A 42 11.49 1.80 -17.94
N HIS A 43 11.80 2.67 -16.98
CA HIS A 43 13.12 3.28 -16.81
C HIS A 43 13.78 2.77 -15.53
N TYR A 44 15.10 2.57 -15.56
CA TYR A 44 15.88 2.36 -14.36
C TYR A 44 16.15 3.71 -13.68
N GLY A 45 15.78 3.83 -12.41
CA GLY A 45 15.99 5.02 -11.61
C GLY A 45 15.77 4.75 -10.13
N ASP A 46 16.22 5.68 -9.31
CA ASP A 46 16.03 5.66 -7.86
C ASP A 46 15.72 7.09 -7.37
N LEU A 47 14.88 7.23 -6.36
CA LEU A 47 14.55 8.54 -5.76
C LEU A 47 15.76 9.17 -5.05
N THR A 48 16.82 8.40 -4.80
CA THR A 48 18.08 8.89 -4.25
C THR A 48 19.02 9.48 -5.31
N ASP A 49 18.74 9.29 -6.62
CA ASP A 49 19.58 9.75 -7.74
C ASP A 49 18.96 10.93 -8.50
N ALA A 50 19.28 12.15 -8.04
CA ALA A 50 18.76 13.37 -8.63
C ALA A 50 19.12 13.54 -10.12
N SER A 51 20.33 13.16 -10.53
CA SER A 51 20.81 13.31 -11.92
C SER A 51 20.06 12.39 -12.87
N ASN A 52 19.83 11.16 -12.46
CA ASN A 52 19.05 10.18 -13.21
C ASN A 52 17.59 10.59 -13.35
N LEU A 53 16.94 11.02 -12.24
CA LEU A 53 15.57 11.53 -12.25
C LEU A 53 15.41 12.73 -13.19
N THR A 54 16.32 13.71 -13.10
CA THR A 54 16.33 14.88 -13.99
C THR A 54 16.47 14.47 -15.46
N ARG A 55 17.36 13.52 -15.77
CA ARG A 55 17.54 13.00 -17.12
C ARG A 55 16.28 12.32 -17.65
N ILE A 56 15.63 11.49 -16.85
CA ILE A 56 14.37 10.82 -17.22
C ILE A 56 13.28 11.85 -17.49
N ILE A 57 13.05 12.77 -16.55
CA ILE A 57 12.01 13.82 -16.68
C ILE A 57 12.29 14.72 -17.89
N SER A 58 13.56 15.08 -18.14
CA SER A 58 13.98 15.88 -19.31
C SER A 58 13.66 15.20 -20.63
N SER A 59 13.87 13.87 -20.72
CA SER A 59 13.63 13.11 -21.95
C SER A 59 12.13 12.91 -22.23
N ILE A 60 11.31 12.77 -21.19
CA ILE A 60 9.88 12.50 -21.30
C ILE A 60 9.06 13.78 -21.34
N LYS A 61 9.40 14.76 -20.51
CA LYS A 61 8.64 16.00 -20.27
C LYS A 61 7.17 15.70 -19.96
N PRO A 62 6.90 14.91 -18.90
CA PRO A 62 5.59 14.36 -18.62
C PRO A 62 4.55 15.45 -18.34
N ASP A 63 3.29 15.17 -18.63
CA ASP A 63 2.16 16.03 -18.27
C ASP A 63 1.76 15.82 -16.81
N GLU A 64 1.92 14.59 -16.29
CA GLU A 64 1.56 14.21 -14.94
C GLU A 64 2.65 13.34 -14.30
N ILE A 65 3.02 13.64 -13.06
CA ILE A 65 3.91 12.80 -12.25
C ILE A 65 3.15 12.33 -11.00
N TYR A 66 3.08 11.02 -10.81
CA TYR A 66 2.55 10.36 -9.61
C TYR A 66 3.71 9.82 -8.79
N ASN A 67 4.11 10.56 -7.75
CA ASN A 67 5.16 10.09 -6.84
C ASN A 67 4.58 9.10 -5.83
N LEU A 68 4.67 7.82 -6.14
CA LEU A 68 4.27 6.71 -5.28
C LEU A 68 5.47 5.96 -4.69
N GLY A 69 6.69 6.36 -5.08
CA GLY A 69 7.93 5.74 -4.60
C GLY A 69 8.19 6.08 -3.13
N ALA A 70 8.51 5.07 -2.34
CA ALA A 70 8.84 5.23 -0.92
C ALA A 70 9.51 3.97 -0.34
N GLN A 71 10.26 4.15 0.75
CA GLN A 71 10.45 3.09 1.74
C GLN A 71 9.21 3.12 2.66
N SER A 72 8.18 2.31 2.35
CA SER A 72 6.86 2.43 2.97
C SER A 72 6.59 1.46 4.12
N HIS A 73 7.58 0.64 4.51
CA HIS A 73 7.43 -0.28 5.62
C HIS A 73 7.77 0.43 6.93
N VAL A 74 6.74 0.74 7.74
CA VAL A 74 6.88 1.56 8.96
C VAL A 74 7.89 0.95 9.95
N ALA A 75 7.84 -0.37 10.21
CA ALA A 75 8.79 -1.00 11.14
C ALA A 75 10.24 -0.85 10.64
N VAL A 76 10.51 -1.10 9.37
CA VAL A 76 11.84 -0.95 8.76
C VAL A 76 12.37 0.49 8.87
N SER A 77 11.49 1.49 8.92
CA SER A 77 11.93 2.89 9.08
C SER A 77 12.65 3.15 10.41
N PHE A 78 12.39 2.36 11.45
CA PHE A 78 13.12 2.45 12.72
C PHE A 78 14.52 1.84 12.63
N GLU A 79 14.73 0.87 11.74
CA GLU A 79 16.02 0.23 11.51
C GLU A 79 16.87 0.99 10.48
N ALA A 80 16.23 1.62 9.49
CA ALA A 80 16.88 2.35 8.41
C ALA A 80 16.33 3.79 8.25
N PRO A 81 16.43 4.66 9.28
CA PRO A 81 15.80 5.98 9.28
C PRO A 81 16.43 6.94 8.26
N GLU A 82 17.74 6.90 8.05
CA GLU A 82 18.43 7.75 7.07
C GLU A 82 18.01 7.42 5.65
N TYR A 83 18.00 6.13 5.28
CA TYR A 83 17.53 5.68 3.97
C TYR A 83 16.06 6.07 3.74
N THR A 84 15.22 5.91 4.76
CA THR A 84 13.82 6.32 4.71
C THR A 84 13.68 7.82 4.46
N ALA A 85 14.46 8.65 5.15
CA ALA A 85 14.45 10.09 4.94
C ALA A 85 14.96 10.48 3.54
N ASP A 86 16.02 9.85 3.07
CA ASP A 86 16.61 10.13 1.74
C ASP A 86 15.65 9.78 0.60
N VAL A 87 14.98 8.62 0.67
CA VAL A 87 14.01 8.20 -0.34
C VAL A 87 12.72 9.00 -0.26
N ASP A 88 12.11 9.09 0.93
CA ASP A 88 10.72 9.56 1.08
C ASP A 88 10.65 11.09 1.14
N ALA A 89 11.57 11.74 1.85
CA ALA A 89 11.62 13.18 1.99
C ALA A 89 12.39 13.82 0.84
N LEU A 90 13.70 13.55 0.75
CA LEU A 90 14.56 14.16 -0.26
C LEU A 90 14.24 13.68 -1.68
N GLY A 91 13.76 12.45 -1.85
CA GLY A 91 13.29 11.96 -3.15
C GLY A 91 12.15 12.79 -3.72
N THR A 92 11.20 13.22 -2.87
CA THR A 92 10.12 14.14 -3.27
C THR A 92 10.68 15.51 -3.69
N LEU A 93 11.62 16.06 -2.90
CA LEU A 93 12.29 17.32 -3.24
C LEU A 93 13.03 17.21 -4.60
N ARG A 94 13.75 16.11 -4.86
CA ARG A 94 14.46 15.90 -6.13
C ARG A 94 13.54 15.93 -7.35
N LEU A 95 12.34 15.35 -7.25
CA LEU A 95 11.35 15.40 -8.33
C LEU A 95 10.82 16.81 -8.56
N LEU A 96 10.49 17.54 -7.49
CA LEU A 96 10.01 18.93 -7.56
C LEU A 96 11.11 19.87 -8.14
N GLU A 97 12.37 19.70 -7.69
CA GLU A 97 13.52 20.42 -8.25
C GLU A 97 13.75 20.10 -9.71
N ALA A 98 13.59 18.85 -10.13
CA ALA A 98 13.71 18.49 -11.54
C ALA A 98 12.64 19.19 -12.39
N ILE A 99 11.37 19.27 -11.93
CA ILE A 99 10.31 20.01 -12.62
C ILE A 99 10.72 21.48 -12.76
N ARG A 100 11.16 22.12 -11.65
CA ARG A 100 11.57 23.52 -11.63
C ARG A 100 12.82 23.78 -12.50
N PHE A 101 13.84 22.98 -12.35
CA PHE A 101 15.10 23.12 -13.10
C PHE A 101 14.91 23.01 -14.62
N LEU A 102 13.95 22.17 -15.05
CA LEU A 102 13.65 21.95 -16.45
C LEU A 102 12.62 22.94 -17.04
N GLY A 103 12.12 23.90 -16.24
CA GLY A 103 11.12 24.88 -16.70
C GLY A 103 9.78 24.24 -17.02
N LEU A 104 9.38 23.21 -16.28
CA LEU A 104 8.14 22.45 -16.50
C LEU A 104 7.01 22.84 -15.54
N GLU A 105 7.15 23.92 -14.78
CA GLU A 105 6.22 24.37 -13.72
C GLU A 105 4.81 24.59 -14.24
N ASN A 106 4.69 25.11 -15.47
CA ASN A 106 3.41 25.40 -16.11
C ASN A 106 2.85 24.23 -16.93
N LYS A 107 3.60 23.12 -17.05
CA LYS A 107 3.20 21.95 -17.84
C LYS A 107 2.89 20.76 -16.94
N THR A 108 3.83 20.38 -16.09
CA THR A 108 3.79 19.12 -15.35
C THR A 108 3.00 19.26 -14.05
N LYS A 109 1.95 18.46 -13.91
CA LYS A 109 1.19 18.33 -12.67
C LYS A 109 1.82 17.23 -11.80
N PHE A 110 1.93 17.50 -10.50
CA PHE A 110 2.60 16.61 -9.54
C PHE A 110 1.64 16.14 -8.45
N TYR A 111 1.52 14.83 -8.32
CA TYR A 111 0.82 14.17 -7.22
C TYR A 111 1.83 13.56 -6.25
N GLN A 112 1.72 13.91 -4.97
CA GLN A 112 2.47 13.31 -3.86
C GLN A 112 1.59 12.32 -3.12
N ALA A 113 2.00 11.05 -3.09
CA ALA A 113 1.41 10.07 -2.17
C ALA A 113 1.85 10.41 -0.74
N SER A 114 0.96 11.06 -0.01
CA SER A 114 1.08 11.28 1.41
C SER A 114 0.43 10.12 2.18
N THR A 115 0.29 10.19 3.49
CA THR A 115 -0.10 9.04 4.31
C THR A 115 -0.88 9.45 5.55
N SER A 116 -1.78 8.60 6.02
CA SER A 116 -2.45 8.75 7.32
C SER A 116 -1.47 8.65 8.52
N GLU A 117 -0.26 8.09 8.32
CA GLU A 117 0.79 8.06 9.35
C GLU A 117 1.31 9.47 9.75
N LEU A 118 0.96 10.53 8.97
CA LEU A 118 1.20 11.91 9.37
C LEU A 118 0.46 12.25 10.65
N TYR A 119 -0.75 11.74 10.84
CA TYR A 119 -1.56 12.01 12.02
C TYR A 119 -0.98 11.38 13.29
N GLY A 120 -0.38 10.20 13.20
CA GLY A 120 0.39 9.54 14.26
C GLY A 120 -0.33 9.48 15.60
N LEU A 121 0.09 10.32 16.57
CA LEU A 121 -0.67 10.54 17.81
C LEU A 121 -1.86 11.43 17.50
N VAL A 122 -2.98 10.80 17.21
CA VAL A 122 -4.19 11.43 16.67
C VAL A 122 -4.70 12.56 17.58
N GLN A 123 -4.88 13.77 17.01
CA GLN A 123 -5.34 14.94 17.73
C GLN A 123 -6.86 15.21 17.55
N GLU A 124 -7.46 14.61 16.53
CA GLU A 124 -8.86 14.76 16.18
C GLU A 124 -9.38 13.49 15.49
N THR A 125 -10.62 13.11 15.75
CA THR A 125 -11.26 11.93 15.15
C THR A 125 -12.65 12.29 14.62
N PRO A 126 -13.00 11.97 13.36
CA PRO A 126 -12.12 11.44 12.30
C PRO A 126 -11.09 12.47 11.83
N GLN A 127 -9.99 11.99 11.19
CA GLN A 127 -8.94 12.85 10.68
C GLN A 127 -9.33 13.44 9.31
N LYS A 128 -9.12 14.74 9.15
CA LYS A 128 -9.36 15.51 7.93
C LYS A 128 -8.12 16.32 7.54
N GLU A 129 -8.18 17.03 6.43
CA GLU A 129 -7.05 17.79 5.89
C GLU A 129 -6.51 18.86 6.84
N THR A 130 -7.34 19.35 7.79
CA THR A 130 -6.97 20.38 8.77
C THR A 130 -6.56 19.82 10.12
N THR A 131 -6.67 18.51 10.34
CA THR A 131 -6.26 17.86 11.59
C THR A 131 -4.74 18.00 11.77
N PRO A 132 -4.24 18.48 12.93
CA PRO A 132 -2.82 18.61 13.17
C PRO A 132 -2.08 17.26 13.04
N PHE A 133 -0.91 17.31 12.43
CA PHE A 133 -0.03 16.17 12.28
C PHE A 133 0.86 15.95 13.50
N TYR A 134 1.03 14.69 13.92
CA TYR A 134 1.93 14.29 15.00
C TYR A 134 2.54 12.92 14.71
N PRO A 135 3.45 12.81 13.71
CA PRO A 135 3.98 11.51 13.28
C PRO A 135 4.69 10.74 14.39
N ARG A 136 4.59 9.42 14.38
CA ARG A 136 5.11 8.52 15.40
C ARG A 136 6.16 7.54 14.87
N SER A 137 6.66 7.77 13.65
CA SER A 137 7.69 6.92 13.05
C SER A 137 8.62 7.75 12.15
N PRO A 138 9.88 7.31 11.91
CA PRO A 138 10.75 7.94 10.93
C PRO A 138 10.12 8.03 9.53
N TYR A 139 9.34 7.02 9.13
CA TYR A 139 8.52 7.06 7.91
C TYR A 139 7.53 8.23 7.93
N GLY A 140 6.74 8.36 8.99
CA GLY A 140 5.77 9.46 9.13
C GLY A 140 6.44 10.83 9.08
N VAL A 141 7.60 11.00 9.72
CA VAL A 141 8.38 12.26 9.70
C VAL A 141 8.90 12.55 8.30
N ALA A 142 9.44 11.57 7.58
CA ALA A 142 9.91 11.75 6.21
C ALA A 142 8.76 12.12 5.24
N LYS A 143 7.60 11.49 5.39
CA LYS A 143 6.39 11.82 4.63
C LYS A 143 5.81 13.19 5.02
N LEU A 144 5.99 13.65 6.25
CA LEU A 144 5.61 15.00 6.66
C LEU A 144 6.46 16.06 5.97
N TYR A 145 7.77 15.84 5.85
CA TYR A 145 8.61 16.70 5.03
C TYR A 145 8.12 16.72 3.58
N ALA A 146 7.86 15.54 2.97
CA ALA A 146 7.36 15.42 1.60
C ALA A 146 6.03 16.19 1.40
N TYR A 147 5.12 16.11 2.37
CA TYR A 147 3.86 16.85 2.36
C TYR A 147 4.09 18.36 2.32
N TRP A 148 4.88 18.89 3.23
CA TRP A 148 5.10 20.34 3.34
C TRP A 148 5.96 20.91 2.21
N ILE A 149 6.95 20.17 1.71
CA ILE A 149 7.74 20.64 0.57
C ILE A 149 6.90 20.68 -0.71
N THR A 150 5.93 19.77 -0.87
CA THR A 150 4.97 19.79 -1.99
C THR A 150 4.10 21.06 -1.94
N ILE A 151 3.59 21.43 -0.77
CA ILE A 151 2.85 22.70 -0.58
C ILE A 151 3.75 23.91 -0.84
N ASN A 152 4.95 23.90 -0.30
CA ASN A 152 5.90 25.01 -0.47
C ASN A 152 6.20 25.26 -1.96
N TYR A 153 6.43 24.20 -2.75
CA TYR A 153 6.72 24.35 -4.18
C TYR A 153 5.48 24.79 -4.98
N ARG A 154 4.29 24.36 -4.58
CA ARG A 154 3.03 24.88 -5.13
C ARG A 154 2.89 26.38 -4.92
N GLU A 155 3.14 26.86 -3.70
CA GLU A 155 2.95 28.26 -3.30
C GLU A 155 4.08 29.18 -3.79
N SER A 156 5.33 28.70 -3.73
CA SER A 156 6.50 29.51 -4.09
C SER A 156 6.79 29.56 -5.59
N TYR A 157 6.51 28.52 -6.32
CA TYR A 157 6.88 28.40 -7.74
C TYR A 157 5.70 28.19 -8.68
N GLY A 158 4.47 28.12 -8.15
CA GLY A 158 3.26 27.98 -8.98
C GLY A 158 3.09 26.58 -9.61
N ILE A 159 3.87 25.58 -9.18
CA ILE A 159 3.74 24.20 -9.68
C ILE A 159 2.37 23.66 -9.28
N TYR A 160 1.65 23.04 -10.24
CA TYR A 160 0.46 22.28 -9.90
C TYR A 160 0.90 21.04 -9.10
N ALA A 161 0.93 21.14 -7.78
CA ALA A 161 1.33 20.07 -6.89
C ALA A 161 0.28 19.84 -5.80
N CYS A 162 -0.09 18.57 -5.53
CA CYS A 162 -1.08 18.22 -4.54
C CYS A 162 -0.70 16.96 -3.76
N ASN A 163 -1.19 16.87 -2.52
CA ASN A 163 -1.02 15.72 -1.64
C ASN A 163 -2.31 14.92 -1.51
N GLY A 164 -2.26 13.61 -1.76
CA GLY A 164 -3.31 12.69 -1.31
C GLY A 164 -2.91 12.10 0.03
N ILE A 165 -3.65 12.43 1.11
CA ILE A 165 -3.44 11.84 2.43
C ILE A 165 -4.12 10.48 2.45
N LEU A 166 -3.36 9.47 2.03
CA LEU A 166 -3.86 8.11 1.82
C LEU A 166 -3.99 7.37 3.15
N PHE A 167 -5.19 6.89 3.44
CA PHE A 167 -5.39 5.84 4.42
C PHE A 167 -5.00 4.49 3.83
N ASN A 168 -5.05 3.43 4.63
CA ASN A 168 -4.58 2.13 4.17
C ASN A 168 -5.38 1.67 2.94
N HIS A 169 -4.68 1.23 1.90
CA HIS A 169 -5.31 0.78 0.67
C HIS A 169 -4.66 -0.50 0.18
N GLU A 170 -5.50 -1.47 -0.14
CA GLU A 170 -5.12 -2.85 -0.26
C GLU A 170 -5.60 -3.45 -1.59
N SER A 171 -4.97 -4.53 -2.00
CA SER A 171 -5.40 -5.38 -3.12
C SER A 171 -4.59 -6.68 -3.12
N CYS A 172 -4.91 -7.59 -4.03
CA CYS A 172 -4.08 -8.78 -4.29
C CYS A 172 -2.63 -8.48 -4.71
N ARG A 173 -2.29 -7.20 -4.98
CA ARG A 173 -0.93 -6.72 -5.33
C ARG A 173 -0.20 -6.02 -4.18
N ARG A 174 -0.82 -5.94 -3.00
CA ARG A 174 -0.15 -5.40 -1.81
C ARG A 174 1.15 -6.15 -1.54
N GLY A 175 2.16 -5.46 -0.99
CA GLY A 175 3.39 -6.12 -0.53
C GLY A 175 3.11 -7.21 0.50
N GLU A 176 3.77 -8.33 0.39
CA GLU A 176 3.47 -9.56 1.13
C GLU A 176 3.75 -9.45 2.64
N THR A 177 4.63 -8.54 3.04
CA THR A 177 4.99 -8.23 4.44
C THR A 177 4.00 -7.30 5.15
N PHE A 178 3.09 -6.64 4.41
CA PHE A 178 2.09 -5.79 5.02
C PHE A 178 0.97 -6.60 5.67
N VAL A 179 0.43 -6.11 6.78
CA VAL A 179 -0.48 -6.83 7.68
C VAL A 179 -1.63 -7.53 6.95
N THR A 180 -2.30 -6.87 6.04
CA THR A 180 -3.44 -7.44 5.28
C THR A 180 -3.02 -8.61 4.39
N ARG A 181 -1.92 -8.45 3.61
CA ARG A 181 -1.40 -9.54 2.77
C ARG A 181 -0.77 -10.65 3.60
N LYS A 182 -0.10 -10.32 4.70
CA LYS A 182 0.39 -11.31 5.67
C LYS A 182 -0.77 -12.19 6.15
N ILE A 183 -1.94 -11.60 6.45
CA ILE A 183 -3.12 -12.33 6.90
C ILE A 183 -3.69 -13.20 5.77
N THR A 184 -4.00 -12.63 4.59
CA THR A 184 -4.67 -13.38 3.51
C THR A 184 -3.78 -14.50 2.97
N ARG A 185 -2.48 -14.25 2.81
CA ARG A 185 -1.49 -15.24 2.38
C ARG A 185 -1.27 -16.30 3.45
N GLY A 186 -1.05 -15.90 4.71
CA GLY A 186 -0.80 -16.82 5.82
C GLY A 186 -1.97 -17.78 6.05
N LEU A 187 -3.21 -17.27 6.09
CA LEU A 187 -4.40 -18.11 6.25
C LEU A 187 -4.59 -19.05 5.04
N SER A 188 -4.31 -18.60 3.82
CA SER A 188 -4.37 -19.43 2.62
C SER A 188 -3.34 -20.55 2.64
N ASN A 189 -2.11 -20.26 3.07
CA ASN A 189 -1.07 -21.27 3.24
C ASN A 189 -1.43 -22.30 4.32
N ILE A 190 -1.93 -21.82 5.47
CA ILE A 190 -2.37 -22.68 6.58
C ILE A 190 -3.51 -23.59 6.12
N ALA A 191 -4.49 -23.06 5.41
CA ALA A 191 -5.61 -23.82 4.86
C ALA A 191 -5.17 -24.97 3.92
N GLN A 192 -4.03 -24.80 3.24
CA GLN A 192 -3.43 -25.82 2.35
C GLN A 192 -2.35 -26.66 3.04
N GLY A 193 -2.08 -26.48 4.35
CA GLY A 193 -1.08 -27.24 5.12
C GLY A 193 0.37 -26.89 4.80
N MET A 194 0.61 -25.69 4.25
CA MET A 194 1.95 -25.20 3.95
C MET A 194 2.58 -24.51 5.16
N ASP A 195 1.76 -23.83 5.96
CA ASP A 195 2.11 -23.20 7.22
C ASP A 195 1.23 -23.78 8.35
N LYS A 196 1.64 -23.61 9.60
CA LYS A 196 0.90 -24.12 10.77
C LYS A 196 0.16 -23.02 11.52
N CYS A 197 0.74 -21.83 11.60
CA CYS A 197 0.23 -20.77 12.44
C CYS A 197 0.68 -19.40 11.91
N LEU A 198 -0.23 -18.43 11.94
CA LEU A 198 0.03 -17.04 11.63
C LEU A 198 0.38 -16.29 12.92
N PHE A 199 1.55 -15.64 12.94
CA PHE A 199 1.98 -14.83 14.08
C PHE A 199 1.73 -13.35 13.82
N MET A 200 1.03 -12.70 14.76
CA MET A 200 0.58 -11.31 14.67
C MET A 200 1.10 -10.47 15.85
N GLY A 201 1.15 -9.16 15.66
CA GLY A 201 1.35 -8.21 16.76
C GLY A 201 0.01 -7.80 17.41
N ASN A 202 -0.20 -6.49 17.56
CA ASN A 202 -1.43 -5.94 18.14
C ASN A 202 -2.66 -6.18 17.24
N MET A 203 -3.52 -7.11 17.62
CA MET A 203 -4.74 -7.42 16.86
C MET A 203 -5.90 -6.44 17.16
N ASN A 204 -5.74 -5.54 18.12
CA ASN A 204 -6.76 -4.52 18.45
C ASN A 204 -6.59 -3.21 17.66
N ALA A 205 -5.46 -3.02 16.98
CA ALA A 205 -5.21 -1.82 16.20
C ALA A 205 -6.31 -1.62 15.15
N LEU A 206 -6.88 -0.40 15.11
CA LEU A 206 -7.97 -0.02 14.21
C LEU A 206 -7.42 0.72 12.99
N ARG A 207 -7.85 0.30 11.80
CA ARG A 207 -7.44 0.93 10.54
C ARG A 207 -8.63 1.12 9.61
N ASP A 208 -8.58 2.18 8.85
CA ASP A 208 -9.46 2.43 7.71
C ASP A 208 -8.80 1.82 6.47
N TRP A 209 -9.36 0.71 5.99
CA TRP A 209 -8.87 -0.01 4.81
C TRP A 209 -9.81 0.16 3.63
N GLY A 210 -9.29 0.63 2.50
CA GLY A 210 -10.00 0.71 1.24
C GLY A 210 -9.30 -0.07 0.12
N HIS A 211 -9.96 -0.19 -1.01
CA HIS A 211 -9.38 -0.88 -2.17
C HIS A 211 -8.51 0.06 -3.02
N ALA A 212 -7.34 -0.40 -3.44
CA ALA A 212 -6.38 0.39 -4.21
C ALA A 212 -6.95 0.97 -5.51
N LYS A 213 -7.91 0.31 -6.17
CA LYS A 213 -8.57 0.84 -7.38
C LYS A 213 -9.31 2.15 -7.12
N ASP A 214 -10.02 2.26 -5.99
CA ASP A 214 -10.71 3.50 -5.61
C ASP A 214 -9.71 4.63 -5.35
N TYR A 215 -8.61 4.31 -4.68
CA TYR A 215 -7.57 5.28 -4.37
C TYR A 215 -6.84 5.79 -5.62
N VAL A 216 -6.53 4.90 -6.56
CA VAL A 216 -5.91 5.28 -7.84
C VAL A 216 -6.85 6.19 -8.65
N ARG A 217 -8.16 5.91 -8.65
CA ARG A 217 -9.16 6.78 -9.28
C ARG A 217 -9.14 8.19 -8.67
N MET A 218 -9.03 8.30 -7.35
CA MET A 218 -8.94 9.59 -6.67
C MET A 218 -7.65 10.34 -7.03
N GLN A 219 -6.51 9.66 -7.04
CA GLN A 219 -5.22 10.26 -7.42
C GLN A 219 -5.30 10.91 -8.80
N TRP A 220 -5.90 10.21 -9.76
CA TRP A 220 -6.12 10.75 -11.10
C TRP A 220 -7.08 11.94 -11.08
N LEU A 221 -8.24 11.85 -10.41
CA LEU A 221 -9.21 12.95 -10.31
C LEU A 221 -8.58 14.23 -9.74
N MET A 222 -7.66 14.12 -8.79
CA MET A 222 -6.96 15.26 -8.20
C MET A 222 -6.13 16.03 -9.23
N LEU A 223 -5.50 15.34 -10.18
CA LEU A 223 -4.71 15.99 -11.23
C LEU A 223 -5.57 16.51 -12.41
N GLN A 224 -6.84 16.13 -12.49
CA GLN A 224 -7.75 16.64 -13.54
C GLN A 224 -8.39 17.99 -13.19
N GLN A 225 -8.13 18.53 -12.00
CA GLN A 225 -8.72 19.77 -11.53
C GLN A 225 -8.02 21.01 -12.10
N LYS A 226 -8.70 22.15 -12.08
CA LYS A 226 -8.13 23.45 -12.50
C LYS A 226 -7.12 24.02 -11.49
N LYS A 227 -7.28 23.68 -10.22
CA LYS A 227 -6.42 24.14 -9.13
C LYS A 227 -6.03 22.95 -8.25
N PRO A 228 -4.78 22.90 -7.79
CA PRO A 228 -4.34 21.86 -6.86
C PRO A 228 -5.00 22.04 -5.49
N PHE A 229 -5.36 20.92 -4.88
CA PHE A 229 -5.86 20.87 -3.50
C PHE A 229 -5.45 19.54 -2.86
N ASP A 230 -5.23 19.53 -1.56
CA ASP A 230 -4.87 18.34 -0.80
C ASP A 230 -6.15 17.66 -0.29
N TYR A 231 -6.20 16.32 -0.32
CA TYR A 231 -7.39 15.55 0.05
C TYR A 231 -7.05 14.38 0.94
N VAL A 232 -7.88 14.15 1.96
CA VAL A 232 -7.96 12.86 2.65
C VAL A 232 -8.63 11.84 1.71
N ILE A 233 -8.01 10.67 1.60
CA ILE A 233 -8.52 9.54 0.80
C ILE A 233 -8.68 8.36 1.76
N ALA A 234 -9.93 8.08 2.13
CA ALA A 234 -10.31 7.13 3.15
C ALA A 234 -11.70 6.57 2.89
N THR A 235 -12.05 5.46 3.53
CA THR A 235 -13.41 4.90 3.46
C THR A 235 -14.35 5.48 4.50
N GLY A 236 -13.81 6.02 5.60
CA GLY A 236 -14.58 6.46 6.75
C GLY A 236 -15.08 5.30 7.62
N GLN A 237 -14.56 4.09 7.42
CA GLN A 237 -14.90 2.91 8.21
C GLN A 237 -13.63 2.28 8.80
N GLN A 238 -13.73 1.84 10.04
CA GLN A 238 -12.61 1.19 10.74
C GLN A 238 -12.90 -0.27 11.01
N TYR A 239 -11.83 -1.06 10.93
CA TYR A 239 -11.83 -2.46 11.33
C TYR A 239 -10.58 -2.75 12.15
N SER A 240 -10.70 -3.63 13.14
CA SER A 240 -9.52 -4.14 13.84
C SER A 240 -8.79 -5.19 13.00
N VAL A 241 -7.50 -5.39 13.30
CA VAL A 241 -6.72 -6.48 12.69
C VAL A 241 -7.42 -7.82 12.95
N ARG A 242 -7.99 -8.03 14.15
CA ARG A 242 -8.79 -9.23 14.49
C ARG A 242 -9.98 -9.40 13.53
N GLN A 243 -10.77 -8.36 13.33
CA GLN A 243 -11.90 -8.41 12.39
C GLN A 243 -11.45 -8.73 10.95
N PHE A 244 -10.29 -8.19 10.53
CA PHE A 244 -9.75 -8.52 9.21
C PHE A 244 -9.35 -10.00 9.11
N ILE A 245 -8.78 -10.59 10.18
CA ILE A 245 -8.48 -12.03 10.26
C ILE A 245 -9.77 -12.85 10.17
N GLU A 246 -10.80 -12.50 10.96
CA GLU A 246 -12.10 -13.20 10.95
C GLU A 246 -12.75 -13.19 9.57
N LEU A 247 -12.82 -12.00 8.94
CA LEU A 247 -13.38 -11.85 7.60
C LEU A 247 -12.59 -12.64 6.55
N SER A 248 -11.26 -12.64 6.65
CA SER A 248 -10.39 -13.40 5.74
C SER A 248 -10.54 -14.91 5.92
N ALA A 249 -10.58 -15.39 7.16
CA ALA A 249 -10.79 -16.80 7.48
C ALA A 249 -12.16 -17.28 6.97
N LYS A 250 -13.20 -16.47 7.15
CA LYS A 250 -14.57 -16.77 6.65
C LYS A 250 -14.61 -16.95 5.13
N GLN A 251 -13.80 -16.20 4.37
CA GLN A 251 -13.71 -16.41 2.90
C GLN A 251 -13.12 -17.77 2.52
N LEU A 252 -12.34 -18.39 3.42
CA LEU A 252 -11.81 -19.76 3.28
C LEU A 252 -12.75 -20.83 3.83
N GLY A 253 -13.91 -20.44 4.40
CA GLY A 253 -14.81 -21.34 5.11
C GLY A 253 -14.34 -21.67 6.53
N ILE A 254 -13.41 -20.94 7.10
CA ILE A 254 -12.85 -21.17 8.44
C ILE A 254 -13.53 -20.20 9.42
N PHE A 255 -14.11 -20.74 10.50
CA PHE A 255 -14.70 -19.98 11.59
C PHE A 255 -13.78 -20.04 12.81
N LEU A 256 -13.55 -18.90 13.42
CA LEU A 256 -12.57 -18.72 14.49
C LEU A 256 -13.22 -18.26 15.78
N GLU A 257 -12.67 -18.70 16.91
CA GLU A 257 -12.88 -18.14 18.23
C GLU A 257 -11.56 -17.63 18.78
N PHE A 258 -11.54 -16.39 19.26
CA PHE A 258 -10.36 -15.80 19.88
C PHE A 258 -10.41 -16.03 21.38
N GLN A 259 -9.33 -16.58 21.94
CA GLN A 259 -9.18 -16.89 23.36
C GLN A 259 -7.90 -16.29 23.90
N GLY A 260 -7.90 -15.92 25.19
CA GLY A 260 -6.80 -15.22 25.83
C GLY A 260 -6.84 -13.71 25.62
N ASN A 261 -5.82 -13.02 26.12
CA ASN A 261 -5.71 -11.56 26.01
C ASN A 261 -4.27 -11.17 25.71
N ASN A 262 -4.08 -10.07 24.95
CA ASN A 262 -2.78 -9.49 24.65
C ASN A 262 -1.81 -10.52 24.06
N GLU A 263 -0.66 -10.75 24.73
CA GLU A 263 0.40 -11.64 24.27
C GLU A 263 0.02 -13.13 24.28
N HIS A 264 -1.03 -13.51 24.99
CA HIS A 264 -1.53 -14.86 25.09
C HIS A 264 -2.78 -15.10 24.23
N GLU A 265 -3.14 -14.12 23.40
CA GLU A 265 -4.27 -14.23 22.52
C GLU A 265 -3.97 -15.18 21.36
N GLN A 266 -4.93 -16.07 21.09
CA GLN A 266 -4.86 -17.04 20.00
C GLN A 266 -6.23 -17.23 19.35
N ALA A 267 -6.26 -17.62 18.07
CA ALA A 267 -7.48 -17.98 17.38
C ALA A 267 -7.52 -19.49 17.10
N ILE A 268 -8.65 -20.09 17.47
CA ILE A 268 -8.92 -21.51 17.37
C ILE A 268 -10.01 -21.73 16.33
N VAL A 269 -9.83 -22.74 15.49
CA VAL A 269 -10.83 -23.16 14.50
C VAL A 269 -12.01 -23.83 15.23
N THR A 270 -13.20 -23.26 15.11
CA THR A 270 -14.42 -23.81 15.72
C THR A 270 -15.28 -24.59 14.72
N ARG A 271 -15.17 -24.25 13.42
CA ARG A 271 -15.94 -24.91 12.35
C ARG A 271 -15.24 -24.66 11.01
N ILE A 272 -15.40 -25.61 10.09
CA ILE A 272 -14.93 -25.52 8.71
C ILE A 272 -16.10 -25.82 7.77
N GLU A 273 -16.28 -24.98 6.74
CA GLU A 273 -17.29 -25.16 5.69
C GLU A 273 -16.61 -25.16 4.31
N GLY A 274 -17.05 -26.06 3.43
CA GLY A 274 -16.51 -26.20 2.07
C GLY A 274 -15.11 -26.83 2.02
N ASP A 275 -14.46 -26.72 0.86
CA ASP A 275 -13.26 -27.51 0.53
C ASP A 275 -11.97 -26.67 0.46
N ASN A 276 -12.02 -25.41 0.90
CA ASN A 276 -10.87 -24.50 0.77
C ASN A 276 -9.81 -24.68 1.85
N ALA A 277 -10.12 -25.39 2.94
CA ALA A 277 -9.20 -25.60 4.07
C ALA A 277 -9.01 -27.09 4.40
N PRO A 278 -8.57 -27.93 3.44
CA PRO A 278 -8.51 -29.39 3.62
C PRO A 278 -7.47 -29.85 4.65
N ALA A 279 -6.53 -28.97 5.04
CA ALA A 279 -5.46 -29.31 5.98
C ALA A 279 -5.84 -29.03 7.44
N LEU A 280 -7.00 -28.40 7.70
CA LEU A 280 -7.42 -27.98 9.04
C LEU A 280 -8.53 -28.86 9.60
N LYS A 281 -8.63 -28.84 10.93
CA LYS A 281 -9.72 -29.45 11.69
C LYS A 281 -10.14 -28.53 12.83
N GLU A 282 -11.31 -28.77 13.37
CA GLU A 282 -11.80 -28.11 14.59
C GLU A 282 -10.83 -28.34 15.75
N GLY A 283 -10.58 -27.29 16.53
CA GLY A 283 -9.62 -27.27 17.63
C GLY A 283 -8.21 -26.83 17.22
N ASP A 284 -7.89 -26.71 15.94
CA ASP A 284 -6.57 -26.23 15.52
C ASP A 284 -6.36 -24.76 15.90
N VAL A 285 -5.20 -24.43 16.45
CA VAL A 285 -4.77 -23.06 16.75
C VAL A 285 -3.99 -22.53 15.56
N ILE A 286 -4.55 -21.55 14.83
CA ILE A 286 -3.98 -21.05 13.58
C ILE A 286 -3.52 -19.59 13.61
N VAL A 287 -3.82 -18.85 14.68
CA VAL A 287 -3.30 -17.48 14.88
C VAL A 287 -2.81 -17.35 16.32
N LYS A 288 -1.66 -16.71 16.51
CA LYS A 288 -1.07 -16.38 17.81
C LYS A 288 -0.46 -15.00 17.79
N VAL A 289 -0.43 -14.36 18.95
CA VAL A 289 0.34 -13.12 19.13
C VAL A 289 1.80 -13.44 19.39
N ASP A 290 2.70 -12.63 18.78
CA ASP A 290 4.14 -12.68 19.02
C ASP A 290 4.68 -11.26 19.21
N LYS A 291 5.41 -11.04 20.31
CA LYS A 291 5.99 -9.72 20.67
C LYS A 291 6.92 -9.12 19.63
N ARG A 292 7.56 -9.92 18.80
CA ARG A 292 8.45 -9.47 17.72
C ARG A 292 7.75 -8.57 16.71
N TYR A 293 6.42 -8.67 16.58
CA TYR A 293 5.61 -7.90 15.66
C TYR A 293 4.99 -6.63 16.27
N TYR A 294 5.29 -6.29 17.53
CA TYR A 294 4.90 -5.02 18.12
C TYR A 294 5.80 -3.89 17.65
N ARG A 295 5.22 -2.75 17.34
CA ARG A 295 5.98 -1.55 16.96
C ARG A 295 6.48 -0.81 18.20
N PRO A 296 7.65 -0.13 18.14
CA PRO A 296 8.15 0.70 19.24
C PRO A 296 7.19 1.82 19.64
N ALA A 297 6.44 2.37 18.66
CA ALA A 297 5.40 3.35 18.87
C ALA A 297 4.18 2.98 17.99
N GLU A 298 3.11 2.51 18.63
CA GLU A 298 1.91 2.08 17.93
C GLU A 298 0.98 3.30 17.67
N VAL A 299 0.29 3.24 16.55
CA VAL A 299 -0.85 4.10 16.23
C VAL A 299 -2.11 3.26 16.44
N GLU A 300 -2.87 3.59 17.48
CA GLU A 300 -4.00 2.74 17.90
C GLU A 300 -5.19 2.81 16.95
N SER A 301 -5.49 3.99 16.43
CA SER A 301 -6.71 4.24 15.65
C SER A 301 -6.48 5.28 14.57
N LEU A 302 -6.85 4.95 13.34
CA LEU A 302 -6.90 5.87 12.20
C LEU A 302 -8.23 5.71 11.47
N ILE A 303 -8.98 6.81 11.32
CA ILE A 303 -10.22 6.88 10.53
C ILE A 303 -10.27 8.21 9.78
N GLY A 304 -10.40 8.18 8.47
CA GLY A 304 -10.37 9.38 7.64
C GLY A 304 -11.74 9.97 7.36
N ASP A 305 -11.79 11.30 7.28
CA ASP A 305 -12.95 12.04 6.77
C ASP A 305 -12.68 12.51 5.33
N ALA A 306 -13.23 11.78 4.37
CA ALA A 306 -13.12 12.08 2.94
C ALA A 306 -14.22 13.02 2.42
N THR A 307 -14.88 13.80 3.30
CA THR A 307 -15.98 14.71 2.92
C THR A 307 -15.57 15.71 1.83
N ASN A 308 -14.35 16.24 1.87
CA ASN A 308 -13.85 17.13 0.82
C ASN A 308 -13.72 16.44 -0.53
N ALA A 309 -13.22 15.19 -0.56
CA ALA A 309 -13.13 14.40 -1.79
C ALA A 309 -14.51 14.14 -2.40
N LYS A 310 -15.49 13.79 -1.57
CA LYS A 310 -16.89 13.61 -1.97
C LYS A 310 -17.50 14.89 -2.51
N ASN A 311 -17.42 15.99 -1.76
CA ASN A 311 -18.13 17.21 -2.09
C ASN A 311 -17.52 17.97 -3.28
N LYS A 312 -16.19 17.95 -3.42
CA LYS A 312 -15.49 18.72 -4.47
C LYS A 312 -15.24 17.89 -5.74
N LEU A 313 -15.02 16.59 -5.62
CA LEU A 313 -14.65 15.73 -6.74
C LEU A 313 -15.68 14.64 -7.04
N GLY A 314 -16.74 14.51 -6.24
CA GLY A 314 -17.72 13.43 -6.36
C GLY A 314 -17.13 12.04 -6.07
N TRP A 315 -15.96 11.99 -5.44
CA TRP A 315 -15.31 10.71 -5.16
C TRP A 315 -15.89 10.05 -3.89
N VAL A 316 -16.23 8.79 -4.03
CA VAL A 316 -16.57 7.89 -2.92
C VAL A 316 -15.91 6.53 -3.17
N PRO A 317 -15.50 5.79 -2.13
CA PRO A 317 -15.08 4.40 -2.30
C PRO A 317 -16.26 3.55 -2.78
N GLU A 318 -16.00 2.67 -3.74
CA GLU A 318 -17.04 1.83 -4.37
C GLU A 318 -16.91 0.36 -3.99
N ILE A 319 -15.71 -0.06 -3.59
CA ILE A 319 -15.41 -1.46 -3.26
C ILE A 319 -15.48 -1.66 -1.76
N SER A 320 -16.34 -2.59 -1.32
CA SER A 320 -16.49 -2.94 0.10
C SER A 320 -15.26 -3.65 0.67
N ILE A 321 -15.13 -3.68 1.99
CA ILE A 321 -14.06 -4.44 2.67
C ILE A 321 -14.20 -5.94 2.39
N GLU A 322 -15.43 -6.44 2.33
CA GLU A 322 -15.74 -7.84 2.03
C GLU A 322 -15.31 -8.23 0.62
N ASP A 323 -15.61 -7.41 -0.39
CA ASP A 323 -15.21 -7.65 -1.78
C ASP A 323 -13.68 -7.58 -1.93
N MET A 324 -13.04 -6.62 -1.27
CA MET A 324 -11.60 -6.48 -1.25
C MET A 324 -10.92 -7.71 -0.62
N ILE A 325 -11.39 -8.17 0.53
CA ILE A 325 -10.86 -9.36 1.20
C ILE A 325 -11.10 -10.60 0.33
N LYS A 326 -12.27 -10.72 -0.28
CA LYS A 326 -12.60 -11.83 -1.18
C LYS A 326 -11.64 -11.88 -2.38
N GLU A 327 -11.33 -10.74 -3.01
CA GLU A 327 -10.33 -10.65 -4.09
C GLU A 327 -8.96 -11.11 -3.60
N MET A 328 -8.51 -10.59 -2.45
CA MET A 328 -7.19 -10.88 -1.89
C MET A 328 -7.04 -12.36 -1.51
N VAL A 329 -8.02 -12.90 -0.78
CA VAL A 329 -8.02 -14.31 -0.36
C VAL A 329 -8.08 -15.24 -1.56
N SER A 330 -8.92 -14.94 -2.56
CA SER A 330 -9.01 -15.78 -3.78
C SER A 330 -7.68 -15.83 -4.53
N ALA A 331 -6.98 -14.71 -4.66
CA ALA A 331 -5.68 -14.66 -5.31
C ALA A 331 -4.61 -15.44 -4.52
N ASP A 332 -4.58 -15.29 -3.19
CA ASP A 332 -3.60 -15.95 -2.34
C ASP A 332 -3.88 -17.46 -2.20
N LEU A 333 -5.16 -17.87 -2.12
CA LEU A 333 -5.55 -19.28 -2.12
C LEU A 333 -5.13 -19.99 -3.40
N ASN A 334 -5.32 -19.34 -4.57
CA ASN A 334 -4.89 -19.92 -5.85
C ASN A 334 -3.37 -20.11 -5.89
N LYS A 335 -2.59 -19.16 -5.38
CA LYS A 335 -1.15 -19.31 -5.23
C LYS A 335 -0.78 -20.45 -4.28
N ALA A 336 -1.42 -20.52 -3.10
CA ALA A 336 -1.16 -21.56 -2.11
C ALA A 336 -1.47 -22.96 -2.68
N LYS A 337 -2.58 -23.11 -3.41
CA LYS A 337 -2.92 -24.36 -4.12
C LYS A 337 -1.88 -24.76 -5.16
N SER A 338 -1.40 -23.78 -5.96
CA SER A 338 -0.35 -24.03 -6.96
C SER A 338 0.96 -24.47 -6.31
N TYR A 339 1.39 -23.81 -5.24
CA TYR A 339 2.59 -24.18 -4.50
C TYR A 339 2.47 -25.55 -3.84
N LYS A 340 1.31 -25.83 -3.24
CA LYS A 340 1.02 -27.16 -2.68
C LYS A 340 1.16 -28.25 -3.74
N LEU A 341 0.58 -28.05 -4.91
CA LEU A 341 0.65 -29.00 -6.03
C LEU A 341 2.10 -29.22 -6.46
N LEU A 342 2.89 -28.16 -6.63
CA LEU A 342 4.31 -28.28 -6.98
C LEU A 342 5.10 -29.06 -5.92
N LYS A 343 4.89 -28.74 -4.65
CA LYS A 343 5.53 -29.43 -3.52
C LYS A 343 5.17 -30.90 -3.47
N ASP A 344 3.91 -31.27 -3.66
CA ASP A 344 3.42 -32.65 -3.65
C ASP A 344 4.00 -33.49 -4.81
N HIS A 345 4.38 -32.83 -5.91
CA HIS A 345 5.06 -33.46 -7.06
C HIS A 345 6.59 -33.41 -6.98
N GLY A 346 7.16 -33.01 -5.83
CA GLY A 346 8.61 -33.02 -5.60
C GLY A 346 9.37 -31.85 -6.21
N TYR A 347 8.69 -30.82 -6.72
CA TYR A 347 9.34 -29.58 -7.15
C TYR A 347 9.68 -28.73 -5.93
N GLN A 348 10.94 -28.32 -5.83
CA GLN A 348 11.36 -27.31 -4.85
C GLN A 348 11.04 -25.94 -5.41
N ASP A 349 9.98 -25.32 -4.92
CA ASP A 349 9.80 -23.89 -5.12
C ASP A 349 10.45 -23.16 -3.94
N ASN A 350 11.27 -22.17 -4.24
CA ASN A 350 11.82 -21.28 -3.23
C ASN A 350 10.70 -20.36 -2.71
N LEU A 351 9.78 -20.96 -1.95
CA LEU A 351 8.88 -20.17 -1.12
C LEU A 351 9.76 -19.35 -0.18
N ILE A 352 9.75 -18.04 -0.37
CA ILE A 352 10.35 -17.12 0.58
C ILE A 352 9.59 -17.32 1.88
N SER A 353 10.14 -18.14 2.78
CA SER A 353 9.75 -18.12 4.19
C SER A 353 10.26 -16.78 4.70
N GLU A 354 9.36 -15.87 5.01
CA GLU A 354 9.69 -14.68 5.76
C GLU A 354 9.87 -15.09 7.22
N ASP A 355 11.14 -15.23 7.64
CA ASP A 355 11.53 -15.25 9.04
C ASP A 355 11.52 -13.81 9.60
#